data_2e550b45c97fd9dc6859612449b8a1da
#
_entry.id   2e550b45c97fd9dc6859612449b8a1da
#
_cell.length_a   1.000
_cell.length_b   1.000
_cell.length_c   1.000
_cell.angle_alpha   90.00
_cell.angle_beta   90.00
_cell.angle_gamma   90.00
#
_symmetry.space_group_name_H-M   'P 1'
#
loop_
_entity.id
_entity.type
_entity.pdbx_description
1 polymer ?
#
loop_
_entity_poly.entity_id
_entity_poly.type
_entity_poly.pdbx_seq_one_letter_code
_entity_poly.pdbx_strand_id
1 'polypeptide(L)'
;MSERIPVTEATSTEPVRRLPRALPFFAWASFVVNVIIIGTGGAVRLTGSGLGCMEWPFCTPDSLVPTPELGIHGIIEFGNRTITGVLVVLALAVLLLVLNAVGGRPLLFNALAFALASLVAGGLAWLITALMGLPGFVFFSAVLLIGVVIAAIVSIRRAPARLDLVTLAWIVLVGVVAQAFVGGITVLTRLNAFIVGFHYVSSVILVC
;
A
#
# COMPACT_ATOMS: atom_id res chain seq x y z
N MET A 1 -5.56 -17.80 -62.98
CA MET A 1 -6.25 -18.38 -61.77
C MET A 1 -5.53 -17.77 -60.57
N SER A 2 -6.09 -16.73 -59.99
CA SER A 2 -5.51 -16.05 -58.79
C SER A 2 -6.29 -16.53 -57.57
N GLU A 3 -5.64 -17.33 -56.77
CA GLU A 3 -6.16 -17.89 -55.53
C GLU A 3 -6.07 -16.83 -54.43
N ARG A 4 -7.24 -16.28 -54.03
CA ARG A 4 -7.32 -15.33 -52.90
C ARG A 4 -7.33 -16.16 -51.63
N ILE A 5 -6.22 -16.04 -50.85
CA ILE A 5 -6.13 -16.54 -49.48
C ILE A 5 -7.09 -15.70 -48.61
N PRO A 6 -8.07 -16.29 -47.92
CA PRO A 6 -8.89 -15.53 -46.99
C PRO A 6 -8.06 -15.18 -45.74
N VAL A 7 -7.80 -13.90 -45.54
CA VAL A 7 -7.26 -13.37 -44.27
C VAL A 7 -8.38 -13.42 -43.25
N THR A 8 -8.35 -14.46 -42.42
CA THR A 8 -9.24 -14.55 -41.25
C THR A 8 -8.73 -13.59 -40.18
N GLU A 9 -9.26 -12.37 -40.19
CA GLU A 9 -9.13 -11.47 -39.04
C GLU A 9 -9.90 -12.04 -37.86
N ALA A 10 -9.22 -12.82 -37.04
CA ALA A 10 -9.72 -13.21 -35.72
C ALA A 10 -9.49 -12.04 -34.75
N THR A 11 -10.27 -10.99 -34.87
CA THR A 11 -10.43 -9.98 -33.81
C THR A 11 -11.29 -10.58 -32.70
N SER A 12 -10.69 -11.34 -31.82
CA SER A 12 -11.32 -11.72 -30.55
C SER A 12 -11.35 -10.49 -29.63
N THR A 13 -12.29 -9.58 -29.85
CA THR A 13 -12.67 -8.57 -28.89
C THR A 13 -13.45 -9.28 -27.77
N GLU A 14 -12.73 -9.82 -26.79
CA GLU A 14 -13.37 -10.17 -25.53
C GLU A 14 -14.05 -8.91 -24.98
N PRO A 15 -15.35 -8.99 -24.60
CA PRO A 15 -16.07 -7.83 -24.11
C PRO A 15 -15.42 -7.36 -22.82
N VAL A 16 -14.88 -6.15 -22.81
CA VAL A 16 -14.34 -5.49 -21.60
C VAL A 16 -15.43 -5.55 -20.54
N ARG A 17 -15.19 -6.31 -19.46
CA ARG A 17 -16.13 -6.42 -18.36
C ARG A 17 -16.43 -5.01 -17.83
N ARG A 18 -17.70 -4.71 -17.60
CA ARG A 18 -18.10 -3.43 -17.01
C ARG A 18 -17.45 -3.25 -15.64
N LEU A 19 -16.88 -2.08 -15.40
CA LEU A 19 -16.29 -1.75 -14.10
C LEU A 19 -17.37 -1.84 -12.99
N PRO A 20 -17.04 -2.39 -11.82
CA PRO A 20 -17.96 -2.48 -10.70
C PRO A 20 -18.48 -1.10 -10.28
N ARG A 21 -19.80 -0.99 -10.00
CA ARG A 21 -20.40 0.26 -9.52
C ARG A 21 -19.79 0.78 -8.22
N ALA A 22 -19.20 -0.09 -7.41
CA ALA A 22 -18.51 0.27 -6.17
C ALA A 22 -17.15 0.93 -6.40
N LEU A 23 -16.50 0.72 -7.55
CA LEU A 23 -15.15 1.23 -7.81
C LEU A 23 -15.02 2.75 -7.65
N PRO A 24 -15.91 3.61 -8.19
CA PRO A 24 -15.81 5.05 -8.01
C PRO A 24 -15.91 5.46 -6.53
N PHE A 25 -16.76 4.81 -5.75
CA PHE A 25 -16.89 5.07 -4.32
C PHE A 25 -15.57 4.81 -3.58
N PHE A 26 -14.96 3.63 -3.75
CA PHE A 26 -13.70 3.31 -3.09
C PHE A 26 -12.53 4.17 -3.59
N ALA A 27 -12.51 4.54 -4.88
CA ALA A 27 -11.51 5.43 -5.43
C ALA A 27 -11.59 6.84 -4.80
N TRP A 28 -12.81 7.42 -4.72
CA TRP A 28 -13.02 8.70 -4.07
C TRP A 28 -12.74 8.65 -2.57
N ALA A 29 -13.16 7.59 -1.88
CA ALA A 29 -12.86 7.41 -0.45
C ALA A 29 -11.34 7.33 -0.22
N SER A 30 -10.61 6.57 -1.05
CA SER A 30 -9.16 6.50 -1.00
C SER A 30 -8.51 7.87 -1.21
N PHE A 31 -8.96 8.63 -2.22
CA PHE A 31 -8.47 9.98 -2.48
C PHE A 31 -8.69 10.91 -1.29
N VAL A 32 -9.91 10.95 -0.75
CA VAL A 32 -10.27 11.83 0.38
C VAL A 32 -9.43 11.48 1.62
N VAL A 33 -9.29 10.19 1.94
CA VAL A 33 -8.49 9.76 3.09
C VAL A 33 -7.00 10.07 2.87
N ASN A 34 -6.48 10.00 1.63
CA ASN A 34 -5.12 10.45 1.30
C ASN A 34 -4.93 11.96 1.59
N VAL A 35 -5.89 12.80 1.24
CA VAL A 35 -5.84 14.24 1.56
C VAL A 35 -5.88 14.45 3.08
N ILE A 36 -6.76 13.74 3.78
CA ILE A 36 -6.89 13.81 5.24
C ILE A 36 -5.57 13.43 5.93
N ILE A 37 -4.92 12.33 5.52
CA ILE A 37 -3.70 11.85 6.18
C ILE A 37 -2.53 12.82 5.99
N ILE A 38 -2.44 13.53 4.86
CA ILE A 38 -1.45 14.58 4.67
C ILE A 38 -1.70 15.73 5.65
N GLY A 39 -2.96 16.16 5.80
CA GLY A 39 -3.34 17.20 6.75
C GLY A 39 -3.07 16.80 8.21
N THR A 40 -3.48 15.58 8.60
CA THR A 40 -3.25 15.06 9.97
C THR A 40 -1.77 14.81 10.23
N GLY A 41 -0.99 14.36 9.26
CA GLY A 41 0.47 14.25 9.36
C GLY A 41 1.15 15.61 9.58
N GLY A 42 0.66 16.66 8.91
CA GLY A 42 1.05 18.05 9.19
C GLY A 42 0.70 18.48 10.62
N ALA A 43 -0.50 18.13 11.10
CA ALA A 43 -0.91 18.40 12.49
C ALA A 43 -0.03 17.67 13.51
N VAL A 44 0.31 16.39 13.28
CA VAL A 44 1.28 15.65 14.11
C VAL A 44 2.60 16.42 14.23
N ARG A 45 3.09 16.99 13.12
CA ARG A 45 4.33 17.76 13.12
C ARG A 45 4.20 19.08 13.89
N LEU A 46 3.10 19.82 13.67
CA LEU A 46 2.86 21.14 14.29
C LEU A 46 2.60 21.05 15.79
N THR A 47 1.99 19.95 16.25
CA THR A 47 1.72 19.73 17.69
C THR A 47 2.91 19.10 18.43
N GLY A 48 4.03 18.83 17.75
CA GLY A 48 5.17 18.15 18.34
C GLY A 48 4.91 16.68 18.68
N SER A 49 3.86 16.07 18.09
CA SER A 49 3.41 14.72 18.44
C SER A 49 4.11 13.60 17.65
N GLY A 50 5.09 13.92 16.80
CA GLY A 50 5.72 12.93 15.90
C GLY A 50 6.58 11.87 16.59
N LEU A 51 6.81 11.98 17.90
CA LEU A 51 7.40 10.96 18.77
C LEU A 51 6.49 10.65 19.96
N GLY A 52 5.19 10.84 19.82
CA GLY A 52 4.20 10.42 20.82
C GLY A 52 4.15 8.90 20.98
N CYS A 53 4.48 8.15 19.92
CA CYS A 53 4.79 6.72 19.92
C CYS A 53 6.24 6.54 19.46
N MET A 54 7.16 6.25 20.35
CA MET A 54 8.60 6.23 20.07
C MET A 54 9.08 4.97 19.36
N GLU A 55 8.24 3.96 19.28
CA GLU A 55 8.50 2.68 18.62
C GLU A 55 7.72 2.56 17.31
N TRP A 56 8.15 1.67 16.45
CA TRP A 56 7.43 1.34 15.22
C TRP A 56 7.59 -0.15 14.87
N PRO A 57 6.45 -0.84 14.61
CA PRO A 57 5.06 -0.36 14.48
C PRO A 57 4.32 -0.14 15.80
N PHE A 58 4.91 -0.58 16.89
CA PHE A 58 4.36 -0.43 18.25
C PHE A 58 4.35 1.04 18.67
N CYS A 59 3.54 1.38 19.66
CA CYS A 59 3.57 2.70 20.26
C CYS A 59 4.60 2.75 21.42
N THR A 60 4.67 1.64 22.18
CA THR A 60 5.69 1.38 23.22
C THR A 60 6.29 -0.01 22.97
N PRO A 61 7.40 -0.40 23.62
CA PRO A 61 7.98 -1.74 23.47
C PRO A 61 6.97 -2.88 23.68
N ASP A 62 5.97 -2.66 24.54
CA ASP A 62 5.03 -3.70 24.96
C ASP A 62 3.59 -3.48 24.44
N SER A 63 3.32 -2.37 23.72
CA SER A 63 1.96 -2.04 23.30
C SER A 63 1.89 -1.47 21.89
N LEU A 64 0.92 -1.96 21.11
CA LEU A 64 0.55 -1.40 19.81
C LEU A 64 -0.18 -0.07 19.92
N VAL A 65 -0.89 0.15 21.03
CA VAL A 65 -1.70 1.35 21.26
C VAL A 65 -1.02 2.26 22.27
N PRO A 66 -1.31 3.58 22.28
CA PRO A 66 -0.74 4.49 23.26
C PRO A 66 -1.21 4.14 24.66
N THR A 67 -0.31 4.21 25.62
CA THR A 67 -0.62 4.11 27.04
C THR A 67 -0.97 5.50 27.62
N PRO A 68 -1.68 5.58 28.77
CA PRO A 68 -2.05 6.86 29.38
C PRO A 68 -0.87 7.82 29.63
N GLU A 69 0.32 7.28 29.87
CA GLU A 69 1.55 8.04 30.14
C GLU A 69 2.01 8.86 28.93
N LEU A 70 1.67 8.43 27.70
CA LEU A 70 2.02 9.15 26.47
C LEU A 70 1.13 10.37 26.23
N GLY A 71 0.02 10.48 26.97
CA GLY A 71 -0.90 11.61 26.91
C GLY A 71 -1.46 11.88 25.51
N ILE A 72 -1.75 13.16 25.24
CA ILE A 72 -2.37 13.59 23.99
C ILE A 72 -1.47 13.38 22.76
N HIS A 73 -0.15 13.45 22.92
CA HIS A 73 0.79 13.26 21.82
C HIS A 73 0.78 11.83 21.29
N GLY A 74 0.69 10.83 22.18
CA GLY A 74 0.50 9.42 21.78
C GLY A 74 -0.80 9.21 21.01
N ILE A 75 -1.90 9.83 21.46
CA ILE A 75 -3.20 9.71 20.81
C ILE A 75 -3.18 10.33 19.41
N ILE A 76 -2.59 11.51 19.24
CA ILE A 76 -2.50 12.22 17.96
C ILE A 76 -1.67 11.40 16.96
N GLU A 77 -0.50 10.90 17.35
CA GLU A 77 0.34 10.11 16.46
C GLU A 77 -0.30 8.77 16.12
N PHE A 78 -0.84 8.05 17.11
CA PHE A 78 -1.52 6.78 16.89
C PHE A 78 -2.76 6.94 15.99
N GLY A 79 -3.52 8.02 16.16
CA GLY A 79 -4.64 8.37 15.28
C GLY A 79 -4.21 8.49 13.82
N ASN A 80 -3.09 9.17 13.55
CA ASN A 80 -2.53 9.28 12.20
C ASN A 80 -2.10 7.91 11.63
N ARG A 81 -1.47 7.05 12.44
CA ARG A 81 -1.14 5.66 12.03
C ARG A 81 -2.39 4.85 11.71
N THR A 82 -3.46 5.02 12.48
CA THR A 82 -4.75 4.33 12.24
C THR A 82 -5.35 4.74 10.89
N ILE A 83 -5.30 6.02 10.53
CA ILE A 83 -5.75 6.52 9.22
C ILE A 83 -4.93 5.86 8.09
N THR A 84 -3.62 5.63 8.28
CA THR A 84 -2.79 4.88 7.32
C THR A 84 -3.35 3.46 7.10
N GLY A 85 -3.75 2.77 8.17
CA GLY A 85 -4.38 1.45 8.08
C GLY A 85 -5.68 1.48 7.26
N VAL A 86 -6.54 2.45 7.50
CA VAL A 86 -7.78 2.65 6.70
C VAL A 86 -7.45 2.88 5.24
N LEU A 87 -6.43 3.68 4.95
CA LEU A 87 -6.00 3.98 3.59
C LEU A 87 -5.49 2.74 2.85
N VAL A 88 -4.71 1.88 3.52
CA VAL A 88 -4.27 0.59 2.95
C VAL A 88 -5.47 -0.28 2.58
N VAL A 89 -6.49 -0.36 3.44
CA VAL A 89 -7.72 -1.14 3.17
C VAL A 89 -8.47 -0.59 1.96
N LEU A 90 -8.61 0.74 1.85
CA LEU A 90 -9.27 1.38 0.71
C LEU A 90 -8.49 1.16 -0.60
N ALA A 91 -7.17 1.34 -0.58
CA ALA A 91 -6.32 1.11 -1.75
C ALA A 91 -6.37 -0.37 -2.19
N LEU A 92 -6.37 -1.29 -1.24
CA LEU A 92 -6.54 -2.72 -1.51
C LEU A 92 -7.90 -3.02 -2.12
N ALA A 93 -8.99 -2.43 -1.60
CA ALA A 93 -10.32 -2.61 -2.17
C ALA A 93 -10.38 -2.12 -3.63
N VAL A 94 -9.82 -0.95 -3.93
CA VAL A 94 -9.70 -0.44 -5.32
C VAL A 94 -8.96 -1.43 -6.20
N LEU A 95 -7.78 -1.90 -5.75
CA LEU A 95 -6.98 -2.85 -6.51
C LEU A 95 -7.74 -4.16 -6.79
N LEU A 96 -8.35 -4.77 -5.78
CA LEU A 96 -9.08 -6.03 -5.95
C LEU A 96 -10.26 -5.90 -6.92
N LEU A 97 -10.99 -4.78 -6.85
CA LEU A 97 -12.07 -4.47 -7.78
C LEU A 97 -11.57 -4.32 -9.22
N VAL A 98 -10.44 -3.62 -9.42
CA VAL A 98 -9.81 -3.45 -10.73
C VAL A 98 -9.31 -4.78 -11.28
N LEU A 99 -8.54 -5.55 -10.50
CA LEU A 99 -8.01 -6.84 -10.94
C LEU A 99 -9.11 -7.83 -11.34
N ASN A 100 -10.18 -7.89 -10.52
CA ASN A 100 -11.32 -8.75 -10.83
C ASN A 100 -12.09 -8.29 -12.09
N ALA A 101 -12.19 -6.98 -12.32
CA ALA A 101 -12.88 -6.44 -13.50
C ALA A 101 -12.07 -6.64 -14.79
N VAL A 102 -10.74 -6.50 -14.73
CA VAL A 102 -9.86 -6.55 -15.91
C VAL A 102 -9.46 -7.96 -16.27
N GLY A 103 -8.97 -8.76 -15.33
CA GLY A 103 -8.45 -10.11 -15.55
C GLY A 103 -9.25 -11.22 -14.89
N GLY A 104 -10.37 -10.89 -14.21
CA GLY A 104 -11.22 -11.85 -13.52
C GLY A 104 -10.52 -12.59 -12.39
N ARG A 105 -11.10 -13.74 -12.02
CA ARG A 105 -10.58 -14.59 -10.94
C ARG A 105 -9.10 -14.99 -11.09
N PRO A 106 -8.58 -15.35 -12.28
CA PRO A 106 -7.17 -15.75 -12.39
C PRO A 106 -6.19 -14.66 -11.97
N LEU A 107 -6.42 -13.41 -12.41
CA LEU A 107 -5.55 -12.29 -12.06
C LEU A 107 -5.67 -11.95 -10.57
N LEU A 108 -6.89 -11.98 -10.03
CA LEU A 108 -7.17 -11.74 -8.61
C LEU A 108 -6.49 -12.79 -7.73
N PHE A 109 -6.69 -14.10 -8.00
CA PHE A 109 -6.07 -15.16 -7.20
C PHE A 109 -4.54 -15.15 -7.27
N ASN A 110 -3.98 -14.75 -8.43
CA ASN A 110 -2.54 -14.58 -8.56
C ASN A 110 -2.01 -13.50 -7.60
N ALA A 111 -2.66 -12.32 -7.58
CA ALA A 111 -2.28 -11.23 -6.67
C ALA A 111 -2.43 -11.65 -5.20
N LEU A 112 -3.51 -12.35 -4.84
CA LEU A 112 -3.74 -12.87 -3.48
C LEU A 112 -2.69 -13.93 -3.09
N ALA A 113 -2.28 -14.81 -4.01
CA ALA A 113 -1.23 -15.78 -3.77
C ALA A 113 0.12 -15.11 -3.49
N PHE A 114 0.47 -14.07 -4.25
CA PHE A 114 1.67 -13.27 -3.97
C PHE A 114 1.59 -12.55 -2.63
N ALA A 115 0.42 -11.99 -2.28
CA ALA A 115 0.23 -11.34 -0.98
C ALA A 115 0.42 -12.34 0.17
N LEU A 116 -0.19 -13.51 0.08
CA LEU A 116 -0.03 -14.57 1.08
C LEU A 116 1.42 -15.06 1.18
N ALA A 117 2.08 -15.32 0.05
CA ALA A 117 3.49 -15.71 0.02
C ALA A 117 4.39 -14.65 0.66
N SER A 118 4.11 -13.36 0.40
CA SER A 118 4.85 -12.24 0.99
C SER A 118 4.64 -12.13 2.51
N LEU A 119 3.41 -12.36 2.99
CA LEU A 119 3.11 -12.40 4.42
C LEU A 119 3.84 -13.55 5.12
N VAL A 120 3.84 -14.75 4.53
CA VAL A 120 4.54 -15.92 5.06
C VAL A 120 6.06 -15.68 5.06
N ALA A 121 6.63 -15.22 3.94
CA ALA A 121 8.05 -14.93 3.83
C ALA A 121 8.48 -13.80 4.80
N GLY A 122 7.67 -12.76 4.93
CA GLY A 122 7.90 -11.68 5.89
C GLY A 122 7.84 -12.18 7.33
N GLY A 123 6.86 -12.99 7.68
CA GLY A 123 6.75 -13.62 9.00
C GLY A 123 7.95 -14.49 9.35
N LEU A 124 8.45 -15.27 8.40
CA LEU A 124 9.68 -16.04 8.57
C LEU A 124 10.91 -15.12 8.75
N ALA A 125 11.03 -14.08 7.94
CA ALA A 125 12.11 -13.11 8.08
C ALA A 125 12.09 -12.42 9.44
N TRP A 126 10.89 -12.01 9.91
CA TRP A 126 10.71 -11.46 11.25
C TRP A 126 11.15 -12.44 12.33
N LEU A 127 10.73 -13.69 12.28
CA LEU A 127 11.08 -14.70 13.26
C LEU A 127 12.59 -14.95 13.31
N ILE A 128 13.22 -15.15 12.15
CA ILE A 128 14.66 -15.43 12.04
C ILE A 128 15.45 -14.24 12.59
N THR A 129 15.13 -13.02 12.17
CA THR A 129 15.86 -11.82 12.59
C THR A 129 15.63 -11.49 14.07
N ALA A 130 14.43 -11.73 14.60
CA ALA A 130 14.12 -11.58 16.02
C ALA A 130 14.96 -12.57 16.88
N LEU A 131 15.12 -13.82 16.45
CA LEU A 131 15.99 -14.80 17.11
C LEU A 131 17.47 -14.39 17.10
N MET A 132 17.88 -13.58 16.12
CA MET A 132 19.24 -13.02 16.03
C MET A 132 19.41 -11.71 16.82
N GLY A 133 18.38 -11.22 17.52
CA GLY A 133 18.40 -9.94 18.22
C GLY A 133 18.32 -8.70 17.30
N LEU A 134 17.92 -8.89 16.05
CA LEU A 134 17.76 -7.80 15.07
C LEU A 134 16.32 -7.26 15.07
N PRO A 135 16.07 -6.03 14.56
CA PRO A 135 14.74 -5.43 14.51
C PRO A 135 13.83 -6.15 13.48
N GLY A 136 13.29 -7.30 13.86
CA GLY A 136 12.58 -8.24 12.98
C GLY A 136 11.45 -7.60 12.16
N PHE A 137 10.76 -6.59 12.72
CA PHE A 137 9.67 -5.95 12.00
C PHE A 137 10.12 -5.09 10.82
N VAL A 138 11.34 -4.56 10.85
CA VAL A 138 11.93 -3.85 9.69
C VAL A 138 12.11 -4.83 8.52
N PHE A 139 12.61 -6.02 8.81
CA PHE A 139 12.78 -7.08 7.80
C PHE A 139 11.45 -7.60 7.28
N PHE A 140 10.46 -7.80 8.16
CA PHE A 140 9.08 -8.12 7.75
C PHE A 140 8.55 -7.11 6.75
N SER A 141 8.64 -5.82 7.08
CA SER A 141 8.11 -4.73 6.25
C SER A 141 8.84 -4.60 4.92
N ALA A 142 10.16 -4.79 4.91
CA ALA A 142 10.95 -4.79 3.68
C ALA A 142 10.56 -5.94 2.75
N VAL A 143 10.42 -7.17 3.28
CA VAL A 143 9.98 -8.33 2.50
C VAL A 143 8.56 -8.14 1.98
N LEU A 144 7.66 -7.60 2.79
CA LEU A 144 6.30 -7.29 2.37
C LEU A 144 6.27 -6.27 1.23
N LEU A 145 7.03 -5.18 1.33
CA LEU A 145 7.13 -4.16 0.27
C LEU A 145 7.67 -4.76 -1.03
N ILE A 146 8.74 -5.56 -0.96
CA ILE A 146 9.31 -6.24 -2.13
C ILE A 146 8.27 -7.16 -2.77
N GLY A 147 7.56 -7.94 -1.96
CA GLY A 147 6.51 -8.85 -2.42
C GLY A 147 5.35 -8.13 -3.11
N VAL A 148 4.91 -6.99 -2.57
CA VAL A 148 3.87 -6.14 -3.17
C VAL A 148 4.33 -5.58 -4.51
N VAL A 149 5.59 -5.14 -4.62
CA VAL A 149 6.18 -4.66 -5.89
C VAL A 149 6.25 -5.78 -6.93
N ILE A 150 6.68 -6.98 -6.53
CA ILE A 150 6.71 -8.14 -7.44
C ILE A 150 5.30 -8.50 -7.91
N ALA A 151 4.32 -8.52 -7.00
CA ALA A 151 2.92 -8.76 -7.32
C ALA A 151 2.38 -7.74 -8.33
N ALA A 152 2.74 -6.46 -8.17
CA ALA A 152 2.39 -5.39 -9.11
C ALA A 152 2.97 -5.66 -10.50
N ILE A 153 4.27 -5.92 -10.61
CA ILE A 153 4.94 -6.19 -11.88
C ILE A 153 4.32 -7.40 -12.58
N VAL A 154 4.09 -8.49 -11.84
CA VAL A 154 3.49 -9.72 -12.42
C VAL A 154 2.05 -9.47 -12.86
N SER A 155 1.25 -8.75 -12.06
CA SER A 155 -0.14 -8.44 -12.40
C SER A 155 -0.25 -7.55 -13.63
N ILE A 156 0.60 -6.50 -13.72
CA ILE A 156 0.63 -5.60 -14.88
C ILE A 156 1.02 -6.38 -16.14
N ARG A 157 2.05 -7.25 -16.08
CA ARG A 157 2.48 -8.05 -17.23
C ARG A 157 1.46 -9.10 -17.68
N ARG A 158 0.59 -9.55 -16.77
CA ARG A 158 -0.45 -10.56 -17.04
C ARG A 158 -1.82 -9.96 -17.32
N ALA A 159 -2.00 -8.65 -17.16
CA ALA A 159 -3.28 -8.00 -17.43
C ALA A 159 -3.61 -8.05 -18.93
N PRO A 160 -4.78 -8.58 -19.32
CA PRO A 160 -5.15 -8.75 -20.73
C PRO A 160 -5.56 -7.43 -21.40
N ALA A 161 -5.99 -6.43 -20.62
CA ALA A 161 -6.49 -5.14 -21.10
C ALA A 161 -6.36 -4.08 -20.00
N ARG A 162 -6.71 -2.82 -20.33
CA ARG A 162 -6.81 -1.70 -19.36
C ARG A 162 -5.59 -1.60 -18.44
N LEU A 163 -4.39 -1.66 -19.04
CA LEU A 163 -3.11 -1.54 -18.33
C LEU A 163 -3.01 -0.25 -17.51
N ASP A 164 -3.65 0.83 -17.98
CA ASP A 164 -3.80 2.11 -17.30
C ASP A 164 -4.39 1.95 -15.89
N LEU A 165 -5.56 1.31 -15.80
CA LEU A 165 -6.27 1.11 -14.52
C LEU A 165 -5.51 0.17 -13.59
N VAL A 166 -4.97 -0.93 -14.12
CA VAL A 166 -4.20 -1.90 -13.33
C VAL A 166 -2.94 -1.24 -12.78
N THR A 167 -2.23 -0.49 -13.61
CA THR A 167 -1.01 0.22 -13.21
C THR A 167 -1.30 1.27 -12.16
N LEU A 168 -2.32 2.13 -12.36
CA LEU A 168 -2.70 3.16 -11.39
C LEU A 168 -3.12 2.55 -10.04
N ALA A 169 -3.93 1.49 -10.05
CA ALA A 169 -4.35 0.82 -8.82
C ALA A 169 -3.15 0.25 -8.04
N TRP A 170 -2.16 -0.32 -8.75
CA TRP A 170 -0.92 -0.79 -8.13
C TRP A 170 -0.02 0.35 -7.65
N ILE A 171 0.12 1.45 -8.41
CA ILE A 171 0.89 2.63 -7.98
C ILE A 171 0.34 3.16 -6.65
N VAL A 172 -0.99 3.28 -6.52
CA VAL A 172 -1.61 3.74 -5.27
C VAL A 172 -1.30 2.78 -4.13
N LEU A 173 -1.53 1.47 -4.28
CA LEU A 173 -1.28 0.52 -3.19
C LEU A 173 0.20 0.44 -2.83
N VAL A 174 1.10 0.28 -3.80
CA VAL A 174 2.56 0.23 -3.57
C VAL A 174 3.03 1.53 -2.92
N GLY A 175 2.54 2.67 -3.42
CA GLY A 175 2.85 3.98 -2.86
C GLY A 175 2.42 4.10 -1.40
N VAL A 176 1.18 3.73 -1.05
CA VAL A 176 0.68 3.77 0.34
C VAL A 176 1.49 2.84 1.25
N VAL A 177 1.80 1.61 0.82
CA VAL A 177 2.63 0.68 1.60
C VAL A 177 4.05 1.22 1.78
N ALA A 178 4.65 1.78 0.73
CA ALA A 178 5.97 2.41 0.81
C ALA A 178 5.97 3.62 1.76
N GLN A 179 4.90 4.44 1.72
CA GLN A 179 4.74 5.58 2.63
C GLN A 179 4.57 5.15 4.09
N ALA A 180 3.86 4.06 4.36
CA ALA A 180 3.78 3.51 5.71
C ALA A 180 5.16 3.08 6.23
N PHE A 181 5.98 2.45 5.38
CA PHE A 181 7.35 2.06 5.71
C PHE A 181 8.25 3.27 5.96
N VAL A 182 8.23 4.27 5.06
CA VAL A 182 9.01 5.51 5.23
C VAL A 182 8.55 6.27 6.48
N GLY A 183 7.24 6.31 6.75
CA GLY A 183 6.69 6.86 8.00
C GLY A 183 7.27 6.18 9.25
N GLY A 184 7.39 4.85 9.24
CA GLY A 184 8.08 4.11 10.30
C GLY A 184 9.56 4.51 10.44
N ILE A 185 10.27 4.67 9.33
CA ILE A 185 11.67 5.12 9.34
C ILE A 185 11.78 6.54 9.94
N THR A 186 10.80 7.44 9.74
CA THR A 186 10.85 8.77 10.38
C THR A 186 10.89 8.68 11.89
N VAL A 187 10.14 7.76 12.49
CA VAL A 187 10.15 7.51 13.95
C VAL A 187 11.48 6.92 14.40
N LEU A 188 11.93 5.84 13.73
CA LEU A 188 13.18 5.16 14.06
C LEU A 188 14.43 6.07 13.94
N THR A 189 14.37 7.07 13.07
CA THR A 189 15.43 8.06 12.88
C THR A 189 15.24 9.34 13.69
N ARG A 190 14.35 9.29 14.70
CA ARG A 190 14.06 10.41 15.59
C ARG A 190 13.69 11.70 14.84
N LEU A 191 12.82 11.56 13.83
CA LEU A 191 12.31 12.64 12.98
C LEU A 191 13.43 13.39 12.21
N ASN A 192 14.37 12.66 11.62
CA ASN A 192 15.37 13.27 10.75
C ASN A 192 14.68 14.14 9.68
N ALA A 193 15.07 15.41 9.59
CA ALA A 193 14.37 16.41 8.78
C ALA A 193 14.31 16.07 7.29
N PHE A 194 15.36 15.43 6.74
CA PHE A 194 15.38 15.00 5.34
C PHE A 194 14.39 13.86 5.07
N ILE A 195 14.31 12.89 5.98
CA ILE A 195 13.41 11.74 5.86
C ILE A 195 11.95 12.19 6.01
N VAL A 196 11.66 13.06 6.98
CA VAL A 196 10.34 13.66 7.16
C VAL A 196 9.92 14.48 5.94
N GLY A 197 10.83 15.32 5.41
CA GLY A 197 10.59 16.10 4.20
C GLY A 197 10.32 15.22 2.99
N PHE A 198 11.13 14.18 2.78
CA PHE A 198 10.93 13.20 1.72
C PHE A 198 9.57 12.49 1.86
N HIS A 199 9.24 12.00 3.07
CA HIS A 199 7.96 11.35 3.35
C HIS A 199 6.77 12.26 3.01
N TYR A 200 6.83 13.53 3.43
CA TYR A 200 5.75 14.48 3.17
C TYR A 200 5.59 14.80 1.68
N VAL A 201 6.69 15.16 1.00
CA VAL A 201 6.67 15.51 -0.43
C VAL A 201 6.21 14.34 -1.29
N SER A 202 6.73 13.14 -1.04
CA SER A 202 6.32 11.95 -1.80
C SER A 202 4.87 11.54 -1.52
N SER A 203 4.33 11.80 -0.31
CA SER A 203 2.90 11.62 -0.04
C SER A 203 2.03 12.58 -0.85
N VAL A 204 2.44 13.84 -0.99
CA VAL A 204 1.71 14.82 -1.83
C VAL A 204 1.74 14.40 -3.30
N ILE A 205 2.89 13.97 -3.82
CA ILE A 205 3.03 13.49 -5.21
C ILE A 205 2.12 12.28 -5.47
N LEU A 206 1.96 11.38 -4.49
CA LEU A 206 1.12 10.19 -4.64
C LEU A 206 -0.37 10.53 -4.79
N VAL A 207 -0.81 11.69 -4.30
CA VAL A 207 -2.21 12.15 -4.36
C VAL A 207 -2.50 12.92 -5.67
N CYS A 208 -1.49 13.51 -6.31
CA CYS A 208 -1.62 14.25 -7.56
C CYS A 208 -1.61 13.36 -8.80
#